data_aa4fd74411c542dadb6ee42ddfb502b8
#
_entry.id   aa4fd74411c542dadb6ee42ddfb502b8
#
_cell.length_a   1.000
_cell.length_b   1.000
_cell.length_c   1.000
_cell.angle_alpha   90.00
_cell.angle_beta   90.00
_cell.angle_gamma   90.00
#
_symmetry.space_group_name_H-M   'P 1'
#
loop_
_entity.id
_entity.type
_entity.pdbx_description
1 polymer ?
#
loop_
_entity_poly.entity_id
_entity_poly.type
_entity_poly.pdbx_seq_one_letter_code
_entity_poly.pdbx_strand_id
1 'polypeptide(L)'
;MSDVVKGVEWAAQAHSDAVESAKKGKKKGFKGSSANMSLGGGKSVTLDLAVNAAVDAGIHFAVAAGNDNADSCNYSPAAAANAVTVGASTLADERAYFSNFGKCNDIFAPGLNILSTWIGSEHATNTISGTSMASPHIAGLLAYLLSLQPSKDSAYAVADITPKKLKANLIEIGTVGALSDVPSNTKNILAWNGGGASNFTEIVEKGGYVAEKSVEETDDSFTITIPSVATIEKDIEAEFNKAKAATGRKGNNLHSKLNKIEADIEDFVAEEMEELFSEFKARVARE
;
A
#
# COMPACT_ATOMS: atom_id res chain seq x y z
N MET A 1 -21.10 19.23 -2.12
CA MET A 1 -20.81 18.09 -1.20
C MET A 1 -21.87 16.99 -1.31
N SER A 2 -23.16 17.29 -1.20
CA SER A 2 -24.26 16.29 -1.28
C SER A 2 -24.22 15.42 -2.55
N ASP A 3 -23.92 16.01 -3.71
CA ASP A 3 -23.89 15.27 -4.97
C ASP A 3 -22.69 14.34 -5.07
N VAL A 4 -21.55 14.69 -4.44
CA VAL A 4 -20.39 13.80 -4.34
C VAL A 4 -20.73 12.58 -3.46
N VAL A 5 -21.39 12.79 -2.31
CA VAL A 5 -21.86 11.69 -1.45
C VAL A 5 -22.84 10.78 -2.20
N LYS A 6 -23.81 11.35 -2.92
CA LYS A 6 -24.72 10.56 -3.77
C LYS A 6 -23.98 9.76 -4.85
N GLY A 7 -22.91 10.32 -5.42
CA GLY A 7 -22.06 9.58 -6.36
C GLY A 7 -21.37 8.37 -5.71
N VAL A 8 -20.89 8.52 -4.47
CA VAL A 8 -20.32 7.41 -3.69
C VAL A 8 -21.37 6.35 -3.37
N GLU A 9 -22.57 6.77 -2.93
CA GLU A 9 -23.70 5.87 -2.66
C GLU A 9 -24.12 5.10 -3.91
N TRP A 10 -24.23 5.80 -5.07
CA TRP A 10 -24.53 5.16 -6.35
C TRP A 10 -23.48 4.11 -6.73
N ALA A 11 -22.20 4.42 -6.55
CA ALA A 11 -21.11 3.48 -6.81
C ALA A 11 -21.19 2.25 -5.89
N ALA A 12 -21.53 2.45 -4.61
CA ALA A 12 -21.73 1.36 -3.66
C ALA A 12 -22.90 0.45 -4.06
N GLN A 13 -24.03 1.05 -4.50
CA GLN A 13 -25.16 0.27 -5.00
C GLN A 13 -24.81 -0.50 -6.28
N ALA A 14 -24.15 0.15 -7.24
CA ALA A 14 -23.72 -0.49 -8.49
C ALA A 14 -22.75 -1.66 -8.25
N HIS A 15 -21.87 -1.52 -7.25
CA HIS A 15 -21.00 -2.63 -6.79
C HIS A 15 -21.82 -3.79 -6.23
N SER A 16 -22.76 -3.50 -5.33
CA SER A 16 -23.64 -4.52 -4.73
C SER A 16 -24.41 -5.30 -5.80
N ASP A 17 -25.00 -4.60 -6.77
CA ASP A 17 -25.72 -5.19 -7.90
C ASP A 17 -24.81 -6.07 -8.77
N ALA A 18 -23.55 -5.62 -8.97
CA ALA A 18 -22.56 -6.40 -9.71
C ALA A 18 -22.16 -7.68 -8.98
N VAL A 19 -21.98 -7.62 -7.65
CA VAL A 19 -21.69 -8.79 -6.79
C VAL A 19 -22.85 -9.76 -6.83
N GLU A 20 -24.09 -9.28 -6.69
CA GLU A 20 -25.29 -10.12 -6.76
C GLU A 20 -25.46 -10.78 -8.13
N SER A 21 -25.21 -10.03 -9.21
CA SER A 21 -25.26 -10.55 -10.57
C SER A 21 -24.18 -11.62 -10.82
N ALA A 22 -22.98 -11.43 -10.26
CA ALA A 22 -21.91 -12.42 -10.32
C ALA A 22 -22.28 -13.70 -9.56
N LYS A 23 -22.81 -13.59 -8.35
CA LYS A 23 -23.29 -14.73 -7.55
C LYS A 23 -24.38 -15.54 -8.26
N LYS A 24 -25.23 -14.87 -9.05
CA LYS A 24 -26.28 -15.49 -9.88
C LYS A 24 -25.75 -16.03 -11.22
N GLY A 25 -24.44 -15.97 -11.47
CA GLY A 25 -23.81 -16.39 -12.74
C GLY A 25 -24.13 -15.51 -13.95
N LYS A 26 -24.75 -14.34 -13.74
CA LYS A 26 -25.11 -13.38 -14.80
C LYS A 26 -23.95 -12.47 -15.21
N LYS A 27 -22.98 -12.25 -14.31
CA LYS A 27 -21.77 -11.44 -14.55
C LYS A 27 -20.52 -12.29 -14.34
N LYS A 28 -20.12 -13.00 -15.40
CA LYS A 28 -18.94 -13.89 -15.36
C LYS A 28 -17.65 -13.10 -15.26
N GLY A 29 -16.67 -13.67 -14.54
CA GLY A 29 -15.33 -13.10 -14.41
C GLY A 29 -15.26 -11.83 -13.55
N PHE A 30 -16.31 -11.45 -12.81
CA PHE A 30 -16.27 -10.32 -11.91
C PHE A 30 -15.35 -10.60 -10.72
N LYS A 31 -14.35 -9.76 -10.49
CA LYS A 31 -13.33 -9.93 -9.45
C LYS A 31 -13.38 -8.86 -8.36
N GLY A 32 -14.07 -7.77 -8.60
CA GLY A 32 -14.21 -6.66 -7.66
C GLY A 32 -14.43 -5.34 -8.38
N SER A 33 -14.48 -4.26 -7.62
CA SER A 33 -14.61 -2.89 -8.13
C SER A 33 -13.50 -2.01 -7.59
N SER A 34 -12.91 -1.21 -8.46
CA SER A 34 -11.97 -0.15 -8.09
C SER A 34 -12.58 1.21 -8.44
N ALA A 35 -12.37 2.19 -7.59
CA ALA A 35 -12.86 3.56 -7.77
C ALA A 35 -11.74 4.57 -7.54
N ASN A 36 -11.80 5.69 -8.26
CA ASN A 36 -10.89 6.81 -8.11
C ASN A 36 -11.64 8.09 -7.74
N MET A 37 -11.12 8.84 -6.79
CA MET A 37 -11.60 10.18 -6.44
C MET A 37 -10.44 11.19 -6.54
N SER A 38 -10.21 11.71 -7.75
CA SER A 38 -9.29 12.83 -8.00
C SER A 38 -9.94 14.16 -7.66
N LEU A 39 -10.49 14.27 -6.47
CA LEU A 39 -11.19 15.45 -5.97
C LEU A 39 -10.99 15.55 -4.45
N GLY A 40 -11.24 16.72 -3.92
CA GLY A 40 -11.18 16.94 -2.48
C GLY A 40 -11.42 18.41 -2.11
N GLY A 41 -11.44 18.62 -0.81
CA GLY A 41 -11.58 19.94 -0.20
C GLY A 41 -11.28 19.87 1.27
N GLY A 42 -11.61 20.90 2.03
CA GLY A 42 -11.46 20.90 3.49
C GLY A 42 -12.20 19.74 4.15
N LYS A 43 -11.85 19.47 5.39
CA LYS A 43 -12.35 18.33 6.16
C LYS A 43 -13.87 18.23 6.18
N SER A 44 -14.40 17.09 5.75
CA SER A 44 -15.81 16.72 5.78
C SER A 44 -16.00 15.32 6.33
N VAL A 45 -16.42 15.24 7.58
CA VAL A 45 -16.67 13.95 8.25
C VAL A 45 -17.69 13.11 7.49
N THR A 46 -18.71 13.75 6.92
CA THR A 46 -19.76 13.06 6.13
C THR A 46 -19.17 12.40 4.89
N LEU A 47 -18.28 13.08 4.16
CA LEU A 47 -17.65 12.49 2.98
C LEU A 47 -16.71 11.34 3.37
N ASP A 48 -15.91 11.51 4.43
CA ASP A 48 -15.02 10.45 4.91
C ASP A 48 -15.81 9.21 5.34
N LEU A 49 -16.92 9.38 6.04
CA LEU A 49 -17.80 8.27 6.44
C LEU A 49 -18.43 7.58 5.24
N ALA A 50 -18.91 8.33 4.24
CA ALA A 50 -19.50 7.76 3.03
C ALA A 50 -18.48 6.92 2.25
N VAL A 51 -17.25 7.44 2.08
CA VAL A 51 -16.16 6.70 1.39
C VAL A 51 -15.76 5.46 2.20
N ASN A 52 -15.59 5.57 3.52
CA ASN A 52 -15.27 4.43 4.38
C ASN A 52 -16.35 3.35 4.29
N ALA A 53 -17.64 3.72 4.31
CA ALA A 53 -18.75 2.78 4.16
C ALA A 53 -18.76 2.08 2.80
N ALA A 54 -18.44 2.80 1.70
CA ALA A 54 -18.34 2.21 0.37
C ALA A 54 -17.14 1.25 0.26
N VAL A 55 -16.02 1.54 0.93
CA VAL A 55 -14.88 0.61 1.05
C VAL A 55 -15.28 -0.63 1.85
N ASP A 56 -15.97 -0.47 2.96
CA ASP A 56 -16.45 -1.59 3.78
C ASP A 56 -17.47 -2.46 3.01
N ALA A 57 -18.23 -1.86 2.08
CA ALA A 57 -19.10 -2.59 1.16
C ALA A 57 -18.33 -3.40 0.08
N GLY A 58 -17.02 -3.20 -0.08
CA GLY A 58 -16.16 -4.01 -0.96
C GLY A 58 -15.53 -3.27 -2.13
N ILE A 59 -15.68 -1.95 -2.25
CA ILE A 59 -15.05 -1.16 -3.31
C ILE A 59 -13.64 -0.74 -2.88
N HIS A 60 -12.66 -0.92 -3.74
CA HIS A 60 -11.29 -0.46 -3.53
C HIS A 60 -11.15 0.98 -4.01
N PHE A 61 -11.05 1.93 -3.07
CA PHE A 61 -10.94 3.36 -3.38
C PHE A 61 -9.50 3.85 -3.34
N ALA A 62 -9.10 4.59 -4.37
CA ALA A 62 -7.94 5.48 -4.36
C ALA A 62 -8.41 6.93 -4.35
N VAL A 63 -7.84 7.75 -3.48
CA VAL A 63 -8.21 9.16 -3.31
C VAL A 63 -6.98 10.07 -3.33
N ALA A 64 -7.11 11.25 -3.92
CA ALA A 64 -6.04 12.23 -3.97
C ALA A 64 -5.78 12.82 -2.57
N ALA A 65 -4.49 12.96 -2.20
CA ALA A 65 -4.10 13.53 -0.90
C ALA A 65 -4.36 15.04 -0.78
N GLY A 66 -4.42 15.75 -1.91
CA GLY A 66 -4.51 17.21 -2.00
C GLY A 66 -3.19 17.86 -2.46
N ASN A 67 -3.24 19.13 -2.83
CA ASN A 67 -2.17 19.83 -3.54
C ASN A 67 -1.72 21.13 -2.86
N ASP A 68 -1.87 21.24 -1.55
CA ASP A 68 -1.60 22.46 -0.78
C ASP A 68 -0.30 22.38 0.04
N ASN A 69 0.51 21.31 -0.18
CA ASN A 69 1.72 21.05 0.61
C ASN A 69 1.43 21.08 2.13
N ALA A 70 0.35 20.40 2.54
CA ALA A 70 -0.21 20.42 3.88
C ALA A 70 -0.54 19.01 4.39
N ASP A 71 -0.96 18.88 5.66
CA ASP A 71 -1.35 17.60 6.24
C ASP A 71 -2.67 17.10 5.60
N SER A 72 -2.60 15.97 4.89
CA SER A 72 -3.72 15.32 4.22
C SER A 72 -4.87 14.93 5.15
N CYS A 73 -4.62 14.79 6.45
CA CYS A 73 -5.66 14.52 7.45
C CYS A 73 -6.68 15.66 7.60
N ASN A 74 -6.34 16.87 7.13
CA ASN A 74 -7.22 18.04 7.14
C ASN A 74 -8.08 18.16 5.87
N TYR A 75 -8.00 17.17 4.98
CA TYR A 75 -8.71 17.15 3.70
C TYR A 75 -9.60 15.92 3.58
N SER A 76 -10.71 16.05 2.86
CA SER A 76 -11.61 14.94 2.55
C SER A 76 -11.79 14.80 1.04
N PRO A 77 -11.77 13.57 0.49
CA PRO A 77 -11.76 12.27 1.19
C PRO A 77 -10.38 11.75 1.60
N ALA A 78 -9.30 12.55 1.52
CA ALA A 78 -7.93 12.13 1.87
C ALA A 78 -7.82 11.55 3.30
N ALA A 79 -8.66 12.01 4.23
CA ALA A 79 -8.71 11.54 5.61
C ALA A 79 -9.65 10.33 5.83
N ALA A 80 -10.23 9.75 4.77
CA ALA A 80 -11.01 8.52 4.85
C ALA A 80 -10.08 7.31 5.07
N ALA A 81 -9.99 6.81 6.28
CA ALA A 81 -8.98 5.82 6.69
C ALA A 81 -9.00 4.50 5.91
N ASN A 82 -10.17 4.09 5.38
CA ASN A 82 -10.33 2.84 4.65
C ASN A 82 -9.89 2.95 3.18
N ALA A 83 -9.96 4.14 2.56
CA ALA A 83 -9.46 4.40 1.22
C ALA A 83 -7.93 4.44 1.18
N VAL A 84 -7.34 4.26 -0.01
CA VAL A 84 -5.90 4.48 -0.24
C VAL A 84 -5.68 5.94 -0.59
N THR A 85 -5.04 6.69 0.29
CA THR A 85 -4.72 8.12 0.08
C THR A 85 -3.37 8.26 -0.59
N VAL A 86 -3.36 8.94 -1.74
CA VAL A 86 -2.25 8.94 -2.69
C VAL A 86 -1.62 10.33 -2.80
N GLY A 87 -0.35 10.43 -2.42
CA GLY A 87 0.50 11.58 -2.68
C GLY A 87 1.13 11.55 -4.08
N ALA A 88 1.63 12.68 -4.53
CA ALA A 88 2.28 12.82 -5.82
C ALA A 88 3.80 12.76 -5.71
N SER A 89 4.44 11.91 -6.53
CA SER A 89 5.89 11.88 -6.74
C SER A 89 6.30 12.50 -8.07
N THR A 90 7.58 12.78 -8.20
CA THR A 90 8.24 13.27 -9.43
C THR A 90 9.03 12.14 -10.11
N LEU A 91 9.51 12.39 -11.33
CA LEU A 91 10.40 11.46 -12.05
C LEU A 91 11.81 11.42 -11.43
N ALA A 92 12.17 12.39 -10.61
CA ALA A 92 13.45 12.44 -9.89
C ALA A 92 13.40 11.77 -8.50
N ASP A 93 12.38 10.95 -8.25
CA ASP A 93 12.14 10.29 -6.97
C ASP A 93 12.05 11.28 -5.79
N GLU A 94 11.30 12.35 -5.98
CA GLU A 94 11.01 13.36 -4.96
C GLU A 94 9.51 13.37 -4.69
N ARG A 95 9.08 13.75 -3.48
CA ARG A 95 7.71 14.18 -3.27
C ARG A 95 7.46 15.45 -4.09
N ALA A 96 6.42 15.49 -4.90
CA ALA A 96 6.06 16.68 -5.64
C ALA A 96 5.81 17.84 -4.65
N TYR A 97 6.37 19.02 -4.93
CA TYR A 97 6.39 20.20 -4.04
C TYR A 97 5.01 20.62 -3.51
N PHE A 98 3.97 20.38 -4.30
CA PHE A 98 2.59 20.70 -3.94
C PHE A 98 1.89 19.56 -3.17
N SER A 99 2.41 18.31 -3.24
CA SER A 99 1.71 17.15 -2.68
C SER A 99 1.49 17.29 -1.19
N ASN A 100 0.26 17.06 -0.75
CA ASN A 100 -0.03 16.87 0.66
C ASN A 100 0.70 15.63 1.19
N PHE A 101 0.90 15.60 2.52
CA PHE A 101 1.68 14.62 3.25
C PHE A 101 1.02 14.28 4.60
N GLY A 102 1.72 13.61 5.51
CA GLY A 102 1.23 13.30 6.85
C GLY A 102 0.74 11.87 7.01
N LYS A 103 0.30 11.55 8.22
CA LYS A 103 -0.08 10.17 8.61
C LYS A 103 -1.26 9.58 7.82
N CYS A 104 -2.09 10.44 7.20
CA CYS A 104 -3.20 10.00 6.36
C CYS A 104 -2.77 9.67 4.93
N ASN A 105 -1.54 10.02 4.51
CA ASN A 105 -0.99 9.63 3.23
C ASN A 105 -0.49 8.19 3.29
N ASP A 106 -1.00 7.31 2.44
CA ASP A 106 -0.66 5.89 2.48
C ASP A 106 0.50 5.51 1.55
N ILE A 107 0.54 6.13 0.35
CA ILE A 107 1.45 5.77 -0.72
C ILE A 107 1.65 6.95 -1.67
N PHE A 108 2.75 6.96 -2.40
CA PHE A 108 3.00 7.92 -3.48
C PHE A 108 2.92 7.24 -4.84
N ALA A 109 2.52 8.00 -5.86
CA ALA A 109 2.54 7.59 -7.25
C ALA A 109 2.90 8.80 -8.14
N PRO A 110 3.30 8.61 -9.40
CA PRO A 110 3.66 9.70 -10.31
C PRO A 110 2.54 10.74 -10.42
N GLY A 111 2.84 12.00 -10.16
CA GLY A 111 1.85 13.08 -10.17
C GLY A 111 2.34 14.42 -10.71
N LEU A 112 3.65 14.55 -11.06
CA LEU A 112 4.20 15.76 -11.68
C LEU A 112 4.41 15.54 -13.18
N ASN A 113 3.88 16.46 -14.02
CA ASN A 113 4.04 16.44 -15.47
C ASN A 113 3.55 15.13 -16.13
N ILE A 114 2.36 14.69 -15.76
CA ILE A 114 1.78 13.44 -16.26
C ILE A 114 1.08 13.68 -17.61
N LEU A 115 1.62 13.07 -18.66
CA LEU A 115 1.02 13.03 -19.99
C LEU A 115 -0.12 12.01 -20.01
N SER A 116 -1.32 12.43 -20.41
CA SER A 116 -2.47 11.56 -20.56
C SER A 116 -3.41 12.05 -21.67
N THR A 117 -4.48 11.31 -21.89
CA THR A 117 -5.54 11.68 -22.85
C THR A 117 -6.24 12.97 -22.41
N TRP A 118 -6.75 13.70 -23.40
CA TRP A 118 -7.43 14.98 -23.17
C TRP A 118 -8.70 15.11 -24.00
N ILE A 119 -9.52 16.09 -23.64
CA ILE A 119 -10.73 16.46 -24.39
C ILE A 119 -10.37 17.14 -25.71
N GLY A 120 -11.25 17.08 -26.69
CA GLY A 120 -11.15 17.81 -27.99
C GLY A 120 -11.04 16.91 -29.20
N SER A 121 -10.34 15.77 -29.12
CA SER A 121 -10.30 14.75 -30.18
C SER A 121 -9.88 13.40 -29.64
N GLU A 122 -10.00 12.34 -30.46
CA GLU A 122 -9.57 10.97 -30.11
C GLU A 122 -8.04 10.84 -29.91
N HIS A 123 -7.26 11.81 -30.40
CA HIS A 123 -5.80 11.84 -30.28
C HIS A 123 -5.31 12.95 -29.36
N ALA A 124 -6.23 13.71 -28.72
CA ALA A 124 -5.82 14.80 -27.85
C ALA A 124 -5.12 14.30 -26.60
N THR A 125 -4.01 14.94 -26.28
CA THR A 125 -3.22 14.67 -25.07
C THR A 125 -2.94 15.98 -24.34
N ASN A 126 -2.67 15.90 -23.03
CA ASN A 126 -2.23 17.04 -22.25
C ASN A 126 -1.31 16.55 -21.12
N THR A 127 -0.45 17.43 -20.66
CA THR A 127 0.45 17.20 -19.53
C THR A 127 0.06 18.08 -18.38
N ILE A 128 -0.40 17.49 -17.28
CA ILE A 128 -0.83 18.20 -16.08
C ILE A 128 -0.26 17.54 -14.83
N SER A 129 -0.32 18.27 -13.70
CA SER A 129 0.25 17.81 -12.43
C SER A 129 -0.77 17.88 -11.31
N GLY A 130 -0.66 16.98 -10.34
CA GLY A 130 -1.51 16.93 -9.15
C GLY A 130 -1.55 15.54 -8.52
N THR A 131 -1.94 15.46 -7.28
CA THR A 131 -2.34 14.20 -6.64
C THR A 131 -3.56 13.59 -7.35
N SER A 132 -4.31 14.42 -8.10
CA SER A 132 -5.36 13.98 -9.04
C SER A 132 -4.84 13.10 -10.17
N MET A 133 -3.54 13.17 -10.54
CA MET A 133 -2.87 12.32 -11.51
C MET A 133 -2.24 11.10 -10.84
N ALA A 134 -1.77 11.23 -9.61
CA ALA A 134 -1.22 10.14 -8.84
C ALA A 134 -2.30 9.11 -8.41
N SER A 135 -3.44 9.57 -7.97
CA SER A 135 -4.55 8.72 -7.50
C SER A 135 -5.04 7.70 -8.54
N PRO A 136 -5.27 8.04 -9.83
CA PRO A 136 -5.70 7.06 -10.83
C PRO A 136 -4.64 6.00 -11.16
N HIS A 137 -3.35 6.25 -10.97
CA HIS A 137 -2.32 5.20 -11.04
C HIS A 137 -2.61 4.10 -10.02
N ILE A 138 -2.95 4.50 -8.79
CA ILE A 138 -3.28 3.54 -7.72
C ILE A 138 -4.62 2.85 -7.99
N ALA A 139 -5.64 3.57 -8.48
CA ALA A 139 -6.90 2.95 -8.86
C ALA A 139 -6.71 1.89 -9.97
N GLY A 140 -5.86 2.19 -10.96
CA GLY A 140 -5.46 1.26 -12.00
C GLY A 140 -4.70 0.05 -11.44
N LEU A 141 -3.77 0.28 -10.52
CA LEU A 141 -3.00 -0.78 -9.87
C LEU A 141 -3.90 -1.68 -9.01
N LEU A 142 -4.85 -1.11 -8.26
CA LEU A 142 -5.86 -1.89 -7.53
C LEU A 142 -6.69 -2.76 -8.47
N ALA A 143 -7.14 -2.21 -9.61
CA ALA A 143 -7.87 -2.98 -10.62
C ALA A 143 -6.99 -4.09 -11.23
N TYR A 144 -5.72 -3.82 -11.50
CA TYR A 144 -4.77 -4.80 -11.98
C TYR A 144 -4.56 -5.94 -10.97
N LEU A 145 -4.28 -5.63 -9.72
CA LEU A 145 -4.08 -6.64 -8.67
C LEU A 145 -5.36 -7.46 -8.42
N LEU A 146 -6.54 -6.84 -8.52
CA LEU A 146 -7.82 -7.57 -8.52
C LEU A 146 -7.95 -8.50 -9.73
N SER A 147 -7.49 -8.09 -10.90
CA SER A 147 -7.56 -8.89 -12.11
C SER A 147 -6.76 -10.20 -12.01
N LEU A 148 -5.75 -10.24 -11.19
CA LEU A 148 -4.91 -11.41 -10.92
C LEU A 148 -5.55 -12.41 -9.94
N GLN A 149 -6.62 -12.01 -9.23
CA GLN A 149 -7.34 -12.90 -8.33
C GLN A 149 -8.21 -13.88 -9.12
N PRO A 150 -8.51 -15.09 -8.60
CA PRO A 150 -9.53 -15.95 -9.16
C PRO A 150 -10.88 -15.22 -9.25
N SER A 151 -11.68 -15.53 -10.26
CA SER A 151 -13.04 -15.01 -10.35
C SER A 151 -13.91 -15.54 -9.20
N LYS A 152 -14.86 -14.73 -8.71
CA LYS A 152 -15.74 -15.09 -7.57
C LYS A 152 -16.65 -16.30 -7.82
N ASP A 153 -16.86 -16.64 -9.07
CA ASP A 153 -17.59 -17.82 -9.53
C ASP A 153 -16.68 -19.05 -9.77
N SER A 154 -15.37 -18.92 -9.53
CA SER A 154 -14.40 -20.02 -9.66
C SER A 154 -14.49 -20.98 -8.47
N ALA A 155 -14.42 -22.29 -8.73
CA ALA A 155 -14.26 -23.30 -7.70
C ALA A 155 -12.94 -23.16 -6.89
N TYR A 156 -12.00 -22.38 -7.40
CA TYR A 156 -10.72 -22.07 -6.77
C TYR A 156 -10.70 -20.70 -6.08
N ALA A 157 -11.83 -19.98 -6.02
CA ALA A 157 -11.95 -18.73 -5.28
C ALA A 157 -11.73 -19.02 -3.79
N VAL A 158 -10.51 -18.83 -3.35
CA VAL A 158 -10.20 -18.68 -1.92
C VAL A 158 -10.72 -17.31 -1.52
N ALA A 159 -11.22 -17.16 -0.30
CA ALA A 159 -11.89 -15.96 0.21
C ALA A 159 -11.56 -14.64 -0.51
N ASP A 160 -12.58 -13.87 -0.85
CA ASP A 160 -12.48 -12.56 -1.51
C ASP A 160 -11.39 -11.69 -0.87
N ILE A 161 -10.47 -11.18 -1.67
CA ILE A 161 -9.52 -10.19 -1.17
C ILE A 161 -10.28 -8.91 -0.81
N THR A 162 -10.32 -8.60 0.48
CA THR A 162 -11.03 -7.41 0.98
C THR A 162 -10.26 -6.14 0.64
N PRO A 163 -10.92 -4.97 0.53
CA PRO A 163 -10.24 -3.69 0.35
C PRO A 163 -9.13 -3.44 1.38
N LYS A 164 -9.38 -3.77 2.65
CA LYS A 164 -8.39 -3.65 3.72
C LYS A 164 -7.15 -4.51 3.45
N LYS A 165 -7.33 -5.75 3.04
CA LYS A 165 -6.20 -6.66 2.74
C LYS A 165 -5.44 -6.20 1.50
N LEU A 166 -6.15 -5.80 0.44
CA LEU A 166 -5.48 -5.32 -0.77
C LEU A 166 -4.75 -3.99 -0.54
N LYS A 167 -5.32 -3.07 0.26
CA LYS A 167 -4.63 -1.85 0.70
C LYS A 167 -3.34 -2.18 1.45
N ALA A 168 -3.39 -3.12 2.40
CA ALA A 168 -2.21 -3.56 3.14
C ALA A 168 -1.14 -4.14 2.20
N ASN A 169 -1.52 -5.08 1.33
CA ASN A 169 -0.60 -5.67 0.36
C ASN A 169 0.00 -4.63 -0.60
N LEU A 170 -0.81 -3.67 -1.08
CA LEU A 170 -0.34 -2.58 -1.95
C LEU A 170 0.75 -1.73 -1.27
N ILE A 171 0.58 -1.43 0.01
CA ILE A 171 1.56 -0.68 0.80
C ILE A 171 2.82 -1.52 1.03
N GLU A 172 2.64 -2.79 1.37
CA GLU A 172 3.72 -3.74 1.66
C GLU A 172 4.63 -4.00 0.46
N ILE A 173 4.06 -4.15 -0.75
CA ILE A 173 4.84 -4.36 -1.98
C ILE A 173 5.49 -3.08 -2.52
N GLY A 174 5.13 -1.90 -2.01
CA GLY A 174 5.69 -0.63 -2.46
C GLY A 174 7.19 -0.50 -2.14
N THR A 175 7.87 0.36 -2.89
CA THR A 175 9.28 0.67 -2.66
C THR A 175 9.43 1.63 -1.48
N VAL A 176 10.12 1.22 -0.44
CA VAL A 176 10.30 1.99 0.79
C VAL A 176 11.52 2.91 0.69
N GLY A 177 11.38 4.15 1.13
CA GLY A 177 12.49 5.11 1.25
C GLY A 177 13.01 5.68 -0.06
N ALA A 178 12.35 5.41 -1.20
CA ALA A 178 12.80 5.88 -2.51
C ALA A 178 12.74 7.40 -2.69
N LEU A 179 11.77 8.06 -2.04
CA LEU A 179 11.53 9.47 -2.29
C LEU A 179 12.32 10.38 -1.34
N SER A 180 12.84 11.47 -1.87
CA SER A 180 13.31 12.63 -1.08
C SER A 180 12.15 13.58 -0.74
N ASP A 181 12.39 14.55 0.15
CA ASP A 181 11.45 15.59 0.59
C ASP A 181 10.14 15.06 1.22
N VAL A 182 10.15 13.84 1.74
CA VAL A 182 9.02 13.26 2.47
C VAL A 182 9.18 13.58 3.97
N PRO A 183 8.23 14.32 4.59
CA PRO A 183 8.27 14.61 6.02
C PRO A 183 8.28 13.33 6.86
N SER A 184 8.96 13.34 8.00
CA SER A 184 9.17 12.19 8.88
C SER A 184 7.88 11.56 9.43
N ASN A 185 6.77 12.31 9.47
CA ASN A 185 5.45 11.81 9.87
C ASN A 185 4.65 11.19 8.71
N THR A 186 5.28 10.95 7.56
CA THR A 186 4.65 10.45 6.34
C THR A 186 5.32 9.16 5.90
N LYS A 187 4.53 8.15 5.53
CA LYS A 187 5.07 6.92 4.96
C LYS A 187 5.77 7.23 3.63
N ASN A 188 7.07 6.96 3.57
CA ASN A 188 7.84 7.09 2.33
C ASN A 188 7.78 5.79 1.54
N ILE A 189 6.68 5.59 0.82
CA ILE A 189 6.40 4.39 0.04
C ILE A 189 5.98 4.81 -1.37
N LEU A 190 6.78 4.43 -2.37
CA LEU A 190 6.47 4.63 -3.78
C LEU A 190 5.76 3.39 -4.33
N ALA A 191 4.68 3.58 -5.08
CA ALA A 191 3.93 2.48 -5.65
C ALA A 191 4.76 1.64 -6.62
N TRP A 192 4.68 0.32 -6.49
CA TRP A 192 5.30 -0.65 -7.39
C TRP A 192 4.23 -1.51 -8.06
N ASN A 193 4.39 -1.75 -9.36
CA ASN A 193 3.40 -2.42 -10.20
C ASN A 193 3.61 -3.93 -10.38
N GLY A 194 4.55 -4.51 -9.66
CA GLY A 194 4.88 -5.94 -9.77
C GLY A 194 5.90 -6.28 -10.85
N GLY A 195 6.51 -5.27 -11.52
CA GLY A 195 7.60 -5.48 -12.47
C GLY A 195 7.26 -6.41 -13.66
N GLY A 196 5.97 -6.49 -14.05
CA GLY A 196 5.52 -7.36 -15.15
C GLY A 196 5.21 -8.81 -14.74
N ALA A 197 5.29 -9.15 -13.46
CA ALA A 197 4.84 -10.47 -12.97
C ALA A 197 3.32 -10.62 -13.16
N SER A 198 2.87 -11.81 -13.55
CA SER A 198 1.46 -12.11 -13.83
C SER A 198 0.77 -12.90 -12.70
N ASN A 199 1.52 -13.25 -11.66
CA ASN A 199 1.03 -14.01 -10.51
C ASN A 199 1.02 -13.11 -9.27
N PHE A 200 -0.14 -12.99 -8.61
CA PHE A 200 -0.29 -12.13 -7.43
C PHE A 200 0.65 -12.53 -6.28
N THR A 201 0.83 -13.83 -6.03
CA THR A 201 1.74 -14.32 -4.98
C THR A 201 3.18 -13.92 -5.28
N GLU A 202 3.63 -14.07 -6.52
CA GLU A 202 4.97 -13.65 -6.96
C GLU A 202 5.20 -12.14 -6.80
N ILE A 203 4.15 -11.33 -7.06
CA ILE A 203 4.22 -9.87 -6.85
C ILE A 203 4.39 -9.55 -5.37
N VAL A 204 3.63 -10.21 -4.49
CA VAL A 204 3.75 -10.00 -3.03
C VAL A 204 5.11 -10.45 -2.51
N GLU A 205 5.62 -11.59 -2.96
CA GLU A 205 6.93 -12.12 -2.55
C GLU A 205 8.12 -11.26 -3.01
N LYS A 206 8.02 -10.59 -4.16
CA LYS A 206 9.09 -9.75 -4.73
C LYS A 206 8.99 -8.27 -4.35
N GLY A 207 7.87 -7.86 -3.77
CA GLY A 207 7.64 -6.48 -3.37
C GLY A 207 8.38 -6.11 -2.07
N GLY A 208 8.20 -4.85 -1.66
CA GLY A 208 8.79 -4.34 -0.41
C GLY A 208 10.28 -3.98 -0.52
N TYR A 209 10.76 -3.68 -1.73
CA TYR A 209 12.14 -3.22 -1.91
C TYR A 209 12.40 -1.95 -1.10
N VAL A 210 13.51 -1.94 -0.37
CA VAL A 210 14.01 -0.76 0.33
C VAL A 210 15.04 -0.09 -0.54
N ALA A 211 14.81 1.17 -0.92
CA ALA A 211 15.75 1.93 -1.74
C ALA A 211 17.01 2.24 -0.94
N GLU A 212 18.15 1.80 -1.42
CA GLU A 212 19.44 2.24 -0.92
C GLU A 212 19.62 3.71 -1.31
N LYS A 213 19.67 4.61 -0.35
CA LYS A 213 20.11 5.99 -0.63
C LYS A 213 21.57 5.90 -1.03
N SER A 214 21.90 6.32 -2.25
CA SER A 214 23.28 6.64 -2.61
C SER A 214 23.75 7.76 -1.69
N VAL A 215 24.52 7.40 -0.67
CA VAL A 215 25.25 8.38 0.12
C VAL A 215 26.34 8.91 -0.80
N GLU A 216 26.31 10.20 -1.16
CA GLU A 216 27.51 10.84 -1.69
C GLU A 216 28.61 10.58 -0.66
N GLU A 217 29.67 9.93 -1.10
CA GLU A 217 30.82 9.58 -0.26
C GLU A 217 31.42 10.87 0.34
N THR A 218 31.02 11.19 1.56
CA THR A 218 31.89 11.83 2.50
C THR A 218 32.58 10.73 3.28
N ASP A 219 33.87 10.77 3.36
CA ASP A 219 34.86 9.75 3.70
C ASP A 219 34.75 9.11 5.11
N ASP A 220 33.55 8.81 5.58
CA ASP A 220 33.26 8.03 6.79
C ASP A 220 31.93 7.25 6.64
N SER A 221 31.90 6.28 5.71
CA SER A 221 30.69 5.48 5.46
C SER A 221 30.59 4.28 6.37
N PHE A 222 29.64 4.33 7.28
CA PHE A 222 29.08 3.14 7.94
C PHE A 222 27.72 2.82 7.28
N THR A 223 27.67 1.68 6.62
CA THR A 223 26.43 1.20 5.97
C THR A 223 25.67 0.33 6.96
N ILE A 224 24.53 0.80 7.47
CA ILE A 224 23.59 -0.04 8.21
C ILE A 224 22.72 -0.72 7.14
N THR A 225 22.99 -1.98 6.86
CA THR A 225 22.09 -2.82 6.07
C THR A 225 20.99 -3.32 7.00
N ILE A 226 19.83 -2.70 6.98
CA ILE A 226 18.64 -3.22 7.68
C ILE A 226 18.07 -4.32 6.78
N PRO A 227 18.03 -5.60 7.22
CA PRO A 227 17.42 -6.67 6.45
C PRO A 227 15.94 -6.33 6.16
N SER A 228 15.47 -6.64 4.96
CA SER A 228 14.03 -6.49 4.67
C SER A 228 13.22 -7.43 5.57
N VAL A 229 11.98 -7.06 5.89
CA VAL A 229 11.06 -7.92 6.65
C VAL A 229 10.98 -9.31 6.01
N ALA A 230 10.99 -9.40 4.67
CA ALA A 230 11.04 -10.67 3.94
C ALA A 230 12.35 -11.45 4.16
N THR A 231 13.48 -10.78 4.41
CA THR A 231 14.74 -11.45 4.74
C THR A 231 14.68 -12.02 6.17
N ILE A 232 14.14 -11.25 7.12
CA ILE A 232 13.92 -11.67 8.51
C ILE A 232 12.94 -12.84 8.57
N GLU A 233 11.80 -12.77 7.85
CA GLU A 233 10.84 -13.87 7.77
C GLU A 233 11.45 -15.13 7.14
N LYS A 234 12.29 -14.99 6.12
CA LYS A 234 12.96 -16.10 5.46
C LYS A 234 14.00 -16.78 6.36
N ASP A 235 14.71 -16.00 7.16
CA ASP A 235 15.67 -16.51 8.13
C ASP A 235 14.93 -17.18 9.32
N ILE A 236 13.81 -16.62 9.77
CA ILE A 236 12.91 -17.23 10.76
C ILE A 236 12.32 -18.54 10.23
N GLU A 237 11.87 -18.57 8.96
CA GLU A 237 11.31 -19.78 8.34
C GLU A 237 12.38 -20.85 8.13
N ALA A 238 13.62 -20.47 7.81
CA ALA A 238 14.77 -21.37 7.70
C ALA A 238 15.12 -22.00 9.07
N GLU A 239 15.17 -21.22 10.15
CA GLU A 239 15.40 -21.70 11.51
C GLU A 239 14.21 -22.55 12.01
N PHE A 240 12.97 -22.17 11.70
CA PHE A 240 11.78 -22.97 12.01
C PHE A 240 11.79 -24.33 11.30
N ASN A 241 12.18 -24.38 10.03
CA ASN A 241 12.28 -25.63 9.27
C ASN A 241 13.45 -26.49 9.76
N LYS A 242 14.54 -25.88 10.20
CA LYS A 242 15.69 -26.55 10.82
C LYS A 242 15.32 -27.14 12.19
N ALA A 243 14.57 -26.41 13.02
CA ALA A 243 14.03 -26.88 14.30
C ALA A 243 13.01 -28.03 14.08
N LYS A 244 12.16 -27.94 13.04
CA LYS A 244 11.20 -28.97 12.66
C LYS A 244 11.87 -30.25 12.16
N ALA A 245 12.99 -30.14 11.44
CA ALA A 245 13.81 -31.30 11.00
C ALA A 245 14.54 -31.96 12.14
N ALA A 246 14.99 -31.21 13.15
CA ALA A 246 15.69 -31.73 14.33
C ALA A 246 14.77 -32.46 15.34
N THR A 247 13.46 -32.23 15.30
CA THR A 247 12.45 -32.83 16.16
C THR A 247 11.76 -34.04 15.52
N GLY A 248 12.50 -35.05 15.04
CA GLY A 248 11.95 -36.28 14.47
C GLY A 248 10.78 -36.85 15.29
N ARG A 249 9.70 -37.10 14.61
CA ARG A 249 8.43 -37.82 14.95
C ARG A 249 8.38 -38.45 16.35
N LYS A 250 7.74 -37.77 17.32
CA LYS A 250 6.82 -38.40 18.30
C LYS A 250 5.97 -37.31 18.96
N GLY A 251 4.63 -37.52 18.95
CA GLY A 251 3.61 -36.58 19.36
C GLY A 251 3.59 -36.21 20.85
N ASN A 252 2.76 -35.28 21.16
CA ASN A 252 2.24 -34.75 22.43
C ASN A 252 2.99 -33.59 23.13
N ASN A 253 3.97 -32.96 22.52
CA ASN A 253 4.54 -31.72 23.11
C ASN A 253 4.78 -30.60 22.08
N LEU A 254 4.04 -30.62 20.98
CA LEU A 254 4.23 -29.68 19.88
C LEU A 254 3.80 -28.25 20.27
N HIS A 255 2.72 -28.13 21.03
CA HIS A 255 2.16 -26.82 21.41
C HIS A 255 3.06 -26.07 22.41
N SER A 256 3.62 -26.77 23.42
CA SER A 256 4.56 -26.14 24.36
C SER A 256 5.92 -25.79 23.75
N LYS A 257 6.33 -26.52 22.69
CA LYS A 257 7.55 -26.21 21.95
C LYS A 257 7.35 -25.07 20.95
N LEU A 258 6.16 -24.96 20.35
CA LEU A 258 5.79 -23.82 19.49
C LEU A 258 5.75 -22.53 20.30
N ASN A 259 5.11 -22.53 21.48
CA ASN A 259 5.08 -21.37 22.37
C ASN A 259 6.48 -20.96 22.88
N LYS A 260 7.39 -21.91 23.02
CA LYS A 260 8.77 -21.61 23.39
C LYS A 260 9.56 -21.00 22.23
N ILE A 261 9.36 -21.49 21.00
CA ILE A 261 9.98 -20.92 19.78
C ILE A 261 9.44 -19.51 19.53
N GLU A 262 8.16 -19.28 19.74
CA GLU A 262 7.52 -17.96 19.63
C GLU A 262 8.13 -16.97 20.64
N ALA A 263 8.32 -17.38 21.89
CA ALA A 263 8.99 -16.58 22.92
C ALA A 263 10.48 -16.35 22.60
N ASP A 264 11.20 -17.37 22.14
CA ASP A 264 12.61 -17.25 21.74
C ASP A 264 12.80 -16.29 20.53
N ILE A 265 11.82 -16.22 19.63
CA ILE A 265 11.78 -15.26 18.49
C ILE A 265 11.48 -13.84 18.98
N GLU A 266 10.52 -13.68 19.89
CA GLU A 266 10.18 -12.36 20.46
C GLU A 266 11.38 -11.80 21.24
N ASP A 267 12.08 -12.63 22.02
CA ASP A 267 13.29 -12.24 22.75
C ASP A 267 14.44 -11.89 21.79
N PHE A 268 14.66 -12.66 20.72
CA PHE A 268 15.69 -12.38 19.70
C PHE A 268 15.43 -11.04 18.99
N VAL A 269 14.18 -10.78 18.56
CA VAL A 269 13.80 -9.51 17.91
C VAL A 269 13.95 -8.34 18.89
N ALA A 270 13.65 -8.53 20.17
CA ALA A 270 13.82 -7.50 21.19
C ALA A 270 15.30 -7.19 21.46
N GLU A 271 16.18 -8.20 21.54
CA GLU A 271 17.63 -8.02 21.70
C GLU A 271 18.27 -7.31 20.50
N GLU A 272 17.97 -7.73 19.26
CA GLU A 272 18.45 -7.08 18.04
C GLU A 272 17.99 -5.62 17.94
N MET A 273 16.75 -5.33 18.32
CA MET A 273 16.21 -3.97 18.35
C MET A 273 16.86 -3.12 19.45
N GLU A 274 17.15 -3.67 20.64
CA GLU A 274 17.86 -2.94 21.70
C GLU A 274 19.31 -2.65 21.31
N GLU A 275 19.99 -3.57 20.64
CA GLU A 275 21.35 -3.37 20.15
C GLU A 275 21.41 -2.26 19.10
N LEU A 276 20.50 -2.28 18.11
CA LEU A 276 20.32 -1.23 17.11
C LEU A 276 20.03 0.15 17.75
N PHE A 277 19.14 0.19 18.73
CA PHE A 277 18.83 1.44 19.46
C PHE A 277 20.00 1.92 20.32
N SER A 278 20.78 1.03 20.90
CA SER A 278 21.96 1.38 21.71
C SER A 278 23.09 1.95 20.84
N GLU A 279 23.33 1.34 19.67
CA GLU A 279 24.29 1.86 18.69
C GLU A 279 23.88 3.22 18.14
N PHE A 280 22.59 3.39 17.82
CA PHE A 280 22.04 4.69 17.38
C PHE A 280 22.22 5.76 18.46
N LYS A 281 21.89 5.48 19.73
CA LYS A 281 22.09 6.42 20.85
C LYS A 281 23.56 6.77 21.08
N ALA A 282 24.47 5.78 20.97
CA ALA A 282 25.90 5.99 21.14
C ALA A 282 26.49 6.87 20.03
N ARG A 283 25.90 6.86 18.86
CA ARG A 283 26.30 7.67 17.71
C ARG A 283 25.80 9.12 17.83
N VAL A 284 24.50 9.30 18.14
CA VAL A 284 23.90 10.63 18.37
C VAL A 284 24.57 11.38 19.54
N ALA A 285 25.16 10.67 20.51
CA ALA A 285 25.89 11.27 21.63
C ALA A 285 27.35 11.68 21.29
N ARG A 286 27.84 11.36 20.07
CA ARG A 286 29.19 11.71 19.60
C ARG A 286 29.20 12.86 18.59
N GLU A 287 28.04 13.28 18.11
CA GLU A 287 27.81 14.52 17.34
C GLU A 287 27.35 15.65 18.26
#